data_ba4d9cc80e5948d5dba07693ef194f0f
#
_entry.id   ba4d9cc80e5948d5dba07693ef194f0f
#
_cell.length_a   1.000
_cell.length_b   1.000
_cell.length_c   1.000
_cell.angle_alpha   90.00
_cell.angle_beta   90.00
_cell.angle_gamma   90.00
#
_symmetry.space_group_name_H-M   'P 1'
#
loop_
_entity.id
_entity.type
_entity.pdbx_description
1 polymer ?
#
loop_
_entity_poly.entity_id
_entity_poly.type
_entity_poly.pdbx_seq_one_letter_code
_entity_poly.pdbx_strand_id
1 'polypeptide(L)'
;MAFEPKEPQKELKYNELRIYSDEELHNYTEEELKNFKIKHNVPMCDDLESGPWPSFVADAKREALHRRKLGKEKLMIERDVVEDLLGQLERSFEHGETHWKHGGIVGVFGYGGGVIGRYSDLQEEFPSIAHFHTMRVNQPASKFYNSDYLRTLCDLWEYRGSGMMNFHGSTGDIIFLGTFTEQLEPIFYELTHVLQQDLGGSGSNLRTPSCCIGKARCEWACYDTQDMCYEMTYHYQDELHRPAFPYKFKFKFDGCPNCCVASIARADMSFIGTWRDNIRIDQKAVQAYIGGEIIPNAGAHRGRDWGKFDIDKEVIDLCPTKCMWMEGGKLMIDDKECTRCMHCINVMPQALWPGKETGVSILVGAKAPILEGAQMSLLTIPFMKAEYPYDNIKNNVIEPIWEWWMEEGKNRERLGELIQRQGIQKLIQILNIPAMPQMVKEPRSNPYIFWKSEDVPGGFKRDIKDYRSRHKR
;
A
#
# COMPACT_ATOMS: atom_id res chain seq x y z
N MET A 1 10.41 38.75 8.31
CA MET A 1 9.56 38.53 9.49
C MET A 1 9.59 37.03 9.74
N ALA A 2 10.11 36.60 10.88
CA ALA A 2 9.98 35.21 11.28
C ALA A 2 8.50 34.98 11.60
N PHE A 3 7.92 33.96 10.99
CA PHE A 3 6.56 33.55 11.30
C PHE A 3 6.60 32.83 12.64
N GLU A 4 6.08 33.46 13.67
CA GLU A 4 5.78 32.76 14.93
C GLU A 4 4.47 32.02 14.73
N PRO A 5 4.46 30.66 14.81
CA PRO A 5 3.21 29.94 14.80
C PRO A 5 2.36 30.42 15.97
N LYS A 6 1.10 30.80 15.70
CA LYS A 6 0.15 31.13 16.79
C LYS A 6 0.02 29.88 17.64
N GLU A 7 0.44 29.98 18.91
CA GLU A 7 0.20 28.92 19.88
C GLU A 7 -1.30 28.55 19.89
N PRO A 8 -1.63 27.27 19.86
CA PRO A 8 -3.02 26.88 20.05
C PRO A 8 -3.45 27.35 21.44
N GLN A 9 -4.68 27.82 21.54
CA GLN A 9 -5.22 28.40 22.76
C GLN A 9 -5.31 27.41 23.94
N LYS A 10 -4.99 26.12 23.70
CA LYS A 10 -4.95 25.05 24.69
C LYS A 10 -3.97 23.96 24.25
N GLU A 11 -3.03 23.59 25.09
CA GLU A 11 -2.25 22.36 24.95
C GLU A 11 -3.21 21.16 25.10
N LEU A 12 -3.54 20.49 24.00
CA LEU A 12 -4.35 19.28 24.03
C LEU A 12 -3.47 18.11 24.45
N LYS A 13 -3.76 17.53 25.61
CA LYS A 13 -3.12 16.27 26.01
C LYS A 13 -3.74 15.11 25.24
N TYR A 14 -2.96 14.06 24.99
CA TYR A 14 -3.36 12.85 24.28
C TYR A 14 -4.72 12.28 24.74
N ASN A 15 -5.02 12.34 26.06
CA ASN A 15 -6.29 11.90 26.63
C ASN A 15 -7.40 12.97 26.60
N GLU A 16 -7.09 14.21 26.22
CA GLU A 16 -8.03 15.33 26.17
C GLU A 16 -8.51 15.63 24.74
N LEU A 17 -7.93 14.94 23.71
CA LEU A 17 -8.42 15.00 22.33
C LEU A 17 -9.74 14.26 22.15
N ARG A 18 -10.12 13.36 23.06
CA ARG A 18 -11.43 12.73 23.06
C ARG A 18 -12.52 13.75 23.37
N ILE A 19 -13.01 14.37 22.33
CA ILE A 19 -14.05 15.40 22.38
C ILE A 19 -15.43 14.77 22.59
N TYR A 20 -15.56 13.48 22.23
CA TYR A 20 -16.81 12.74 22.32
C TYR A 20 -16.71 11.56 23.29
N SER A 21 -17.76 11.35 24.07
CA SER A 21 -17.94 10.11 24.81
C SER A 21 -18.31 8.94 23.87
N ASP A 22 -18.09 7.71 24.30
CA ASP A 22 -18.51 6.53 23.53
C ASP A 22 -20.03 6.52 23.27
N GLU A 23 -20.82 7.10 24.17
CA GLU A 23 -22.26 7.28 24.03
C GLU A 23 -22.61 8.30 22.94
N GLU A 24 -21.82 9.34 22.79
CA GLU A 24 -22.01 10.34 21.72
C GLU A 24 -21.60 9.81 20.35
N LEU A 25 -20.58 8.96 20.26
CA LEU A 25 -20.11 8.37 19.01
C LEU A 25 -21.10 7.36 18.40
N HIS A 26 -21.96 6.75 19.23
CA HIS A 26 -22.94 5.75 18.81
C HIS A 26 -24.37 6.16 19.13
N ASN A 27 -24.69 7.44 19.02
CA ASN A 27 -25.97 8.01 19.45
C ASN A 27 -27.11 7.85 18.44
N TYR A 28 -27.03 6.90 17.51
CA TYR A 28 -28.10 6.59 16.56
C TYR A 28 -28.48 5.11 16.59
N THR A 29 -29.73 4.83 16.26
CA THR A 29 -30.26 3.48 16.10
C THR A 29 -30.26 3.05 14.63
N GLU A 30 -30.33 1.74 14.38
CA GLU A 30 -30.48 1.22 13.01
C GLU A 30 -31.80 1.70 12.36
N GLU A 31 -32.83 1.94 13.14
CA GLU A 31 -34.11 2.49 12.64
C GLU A 31 -33.94 3.95 12.19
N GLU A 32 -33.25 4.76 12.99
CA GLU A 32 -32.91 6.14 12.61
C GLU A 32 -32.08 6.19 11.35
N LEU A 33 -31.06 5.32 11.23
CA LEU A 33 -30.25 5.24 10.03
C LEU A 33 -31.06 4.85 8.80
N LYS A 34 -31.93 3.86 8.93
CA LYS A 34 -32.81 3.41 7.84
C LYS A 34 -33.79 4.48 7.38
N ASN A 35 -34.26 5.31 8.31
CA ASN A 35 -35.18 6.40 8.02
C ASN A 35 -34.51 7.73 7.71
N PHE A 36 -33.18 7.79 7.84
CA PHE A 36 -32.42 8.99 7.61
C PHE A 36 -32.43 9.36 6.13
N LYS A 37 -32.79 10.59 5.84
CA LYS A 37 -32.72 11.19 4.50
C LYS A 37 -31.73 12.35 4.51
N ILE A 38 -30.77 12.28 3.61
CA ILE A 38 -29.88 13.41 3.35
C ILE A 38 -30.65 14.55 2.70
N LYS A 39 -30.12 15.76 2.80
CA LYS A 39 -30.77 16.97 2.27
C LYS A 39 -30.90 17.01 0.74
N HIS A 40 -30.11 16.20 0.03
CA HIS A 40 -30.14 16.10 -1.42
C HIS A 40 -30.90 14.85 -1.89
N ASN A 41 -31.45 14.91 -3.10
CA ASN A 41 -31.98 13.74 -3.77
C ASN A 41 -30.82 12.97 -4.44
N VAL A 42 -30.59 11.73 -4.05
CA VAL A 42 -29.41 10.94 -4.43
C VAL A 42 -29.77 9.51 -4.83
N PRO A 43 -30.61 9.31 -5.85
CA PRO A 43 -31.10 7.97 -6.21
C PRO A 43 -29.99 7.00 -6.61
N MET A 44 -28.91 7.44 -7.29
CA MET A 44 -27.81 6.57 -7.65
C MET A 44 -26.96 6.18 -6.44
N CYS A 45 -26.77 7.10 -5.49
CA CYS A 45 -26.13 6.76 -4.22
C CYS A 45 -26.97 5.77 -3.42
N ASP A 46 -28.30 5.90 -3.43
CA ASP A 46 -29.21 4.97 -2.79
C ASP A 46 -29.14 3.56 -3.44
N ASP A 47 -29.05 3.49 -4.76
CA ASP A 47 -28.84 2.23 -5.48
C ASP A 47 -27.50 1.58 -5.11
N LEU A 48 -26.42 2.36 -5.00
CA LEU A 48 -25.10 1.87 -4.55
C LEU A 48 -25.14 1.34 -3.10
N GLU A 49 -25.93 1.99 -2.23
CA GLU A 49 -26.10 1.53 -0.84
C GLU A 49 -26.84 0.21 -0.79
N SER A 50 -27.88 0.02 -1.63
CA SER A 50 -28.71 -1.17 -1.67
C SER A 50 -28.02 -2.40 -2.28
N GLY A 51 -26.82 -2.23 -2.82
CA GLY A 51 -26.00 -3.29 -3.43
C GLY A 51 -25.63 -4.42 -2.45
N PRO A 52 -25.15 -5.57 -2.95
CA PRO A 52 -24.83 -6.74 -2.13
C PRO A 52 -23.57 -6.57 -1.27
N TRP A 53 -22.85 -5.48 -1.41
CA TRP A 53 -21.61 -5.18 -0.71
C TRP A 53 -21.74 -3.93 0.16
N PRO A 54 -21.03 -3.89 1.32
CA PRO A 54 -20.88 -2.64 2.04
C PRO A 54 -20.33 -1.56 1.09
N SER A 55 -20.99 -0.42 1.01
CA SER A 55 -20.54 0.69 0.20
C SER A 55 -20.13 1.87 1.09
N PHE A 56 -19.23 2.69 0.60
CA PHE A 56 -18.85 3.92 1.32
C PHE A 56 -20.05 4.88 1.46
N VAL A 57 -21.09 4.75 0.65
CA VAL A 57 -22.34 5.51 0.77
C VAL A 57 -23.04 5.21 2.09
N ALA A 58 -23.10 3.95 2.49
CA ALA A 58 -23.66 3.56 3.78
C ALA A 58 -22.87 4.19 4.94
N ASP A 59 -21.53 4.15 4.87
CA ASP A 59 -20.68 4.77 5.89
C ASP A 59 -20.81 6.29 5.89
N ALA A 60 -20.86 6.92 4.71
CA ALA A 60 -21.09 8.35 4.58
C ALA A 60 -22.47 8.76 5.15
N LYS A 61 -23.52 7.97 4.95
CA LYS A 61 -24.85 8.23 5.57
C LYS A 61 -24.81 8.11 7.09
N ARG A 62 -24.10 7.14 7.66
CA ARG A 62 -23.89 7.02 9.11
C ARG A 62 -23.20 8.27 9.66
N GLU A 63 -22.13 8.67 9.00
CA GLU A 63 -21.38 9.88 9.36
C GLU A 63 -22.25 11.13 9.25
N ALA A 64 -23.02 11.29 8.18
CA ALA A 64 -23.94 12.43 8.02
C ALA A 64 -25.01 12.48 9.13
N LEU A 65 -25.59 11.34 9.50
CA LEU A 65 -26.53 11.24 10.62
C LEU A 65 -25.88 11.61 11.96
N HIS A 66 -24.69 11.07 12.20
CA HIS A 66 -23.90 11.36 13.39
C HIS A 66 -23.63 12.87 13.51
N ARG A 67 -23.14 13.52 12.46
CA ARG A 67 -22.85 14.96 12.42
C ARG A 67 -24.10 15.83 12.61
N ARG A 68 -25.26 15.40 12.12
CA ARG A 68 -26.52 16.07 12.39
C ARG A 68 -26.94 16.05 13.88
N LYS A 69 -26.61 14.97 14.58
CA LYS A 69 -26.89 14.83 16.00
C LYS A 69 -25.90 15.58 16.88
N LEU A 70 -24.69 15.79 16.41
CA LEU A 70 -23.71 16.62 17.10
C LEU A 70 -24.13 18.10 17.07
N GLY A 71 -23.87 18.82 18.14
CA GLY A 71 -24.02 20.29 18.16
C GLY A 71 -23.02 20.95 17.20
N LYS A 72 -23.43 22.06 16.60
CA LYS A 72 -22.54 22.83 15.71
C LYS A 72 -21.26 23.28 16.41
N GLU A 73 -21.32 23.52 17.69
CA GLU A 73 -20.20 23.91 18.57
C GLU A 73 -19.14 22.81 18.71
N LYS A 74 -19.47 21.57 18.40
CA LYS A 74 -18.56 20.42 18.44
C LYS A 74 -17.85 20.15 17.12
N LEU A 75 -18.07 20.96 16.08
CA LEU A 75 -17.51 20.78 14.76
C LEU A 75 -16.82 22.05 14.30
N MET A 76 -15.63 21.95 13.73
CA MET A 76 -14.92 23.11 13.16
C MET A 76 -15.24 23.34 11.68
N ILE A 77 -15.88 22.40 11.01
CA ILE A 77 -16.40 22.53 9.66
C ILE A 77 -17.89 22.27 9.63
N GLU A 78 -18.55 22.62 8.53
CA GLU A 78 -19.99 22.49 8.41
C GLU A 78 -20.49 21.05 8.66
N ARG A 79 -21.56 20.92 9.45
CA ARG A 79 -22.09 19.61 9.85
C ARG A 79 -22.63 18.78 8.69
N ASP A 80 -23.04 19.41 7.62
CA ASP A 80 -23.64 18.79 6.44
C ASP A 80 -22.64 18.54 5.29
N VAL A 81 -21.33 18.65 5.58
CA VAL A 81 -20.24 18.43 4.63
C VAL A 81 -20.33 17.06 3.93
N VAL A 82 -20.74 16.02 4.65
CA VAL A 82 -20.86 14.66 4.09
C VAL A 82 -22.12 14.53 3.21
N GLU A 83 -23.20 15.26 3.55
CA GLU A 83 -24.41 15.29 2.71
C GLU A 83 -24.14 16.02 1.38
N ASP A 84 -23.41 17.13 1.42
CA ASP A 84 -22.97 17.83 0.21
C ASP A 84 -22.03 16.96 -0.63
N LEU A 85 -21.15 16.18 0.00
CA LEU A 85 -20.30 15.23 -0.71
C LEU A 85 -21.13 14.18 -1.48
N LEU A 86 -22.17 13.61 -0.85
CA LEU A 86 -23.07 12.66 -1.50
C LEU A 86 -23.88 13.33 -2.63
N GLY A 87 -24.37 14.53 -2.41
CA GLY A 87 -25.09 15.31 -3.44
C GLY A 87 -24.18 15.59 -4.66
N GLN A 88 -22.94 16.04 -4.45
CA GLN A 88 -21.99 16.25 -5.54
C GLN A 88 -21.62 14.95 -6.26
N LEU A 89 -21.53 13.84 -5.53
CA LEU A 89 -21.27 12.54 -6.13
C LEU A 89 -22.40 12.14 -7.08
N GLU A 90 -23.65 12.35 -6.66
CA GLU A 90 -24.83 12.15 -7.50
C GLU A 90 -24.76 12.97 -8.79
N ARG A 91 -24.46 14.27 -8.69
CA ARG A 91 -24.26 15.15 -9.86
C ARG A 91 -23.16 14.67 -10.78
N SER A 92 -22.09 14.12 -10.20
CA SER A 92 -21.00 13.57 -10.99
C SER A 92 -21.42 12.34 -11.80
N PHE A 93 -22.28 11.49 -11.24
CA PHE A 93 -22.89 10.37 -11.97
C PHE A 93 -23.86 10.84 -13.07
N GLU A 94 -24.74 11.78 -12.76
CA GLU A 94 -25.70 12.34 -13.72
C GLU A 94 -25.01 13.00 -14.93
N HIS A 95 -23.93 13.74 -14.68
CA HIS A 95 -23.22 14.49 -15.72
C HIS A 95 -22.15 13.65 -16.44
N GLY A 96 -21.78 12.45 -15.89
CA GLY A 96 -20.70 11.61 -16.42
C GLY A 96 -19.30 12.22 -16.25
N GLU A 97 -19.16 13.22 -15.36
CA GLU A 97 -17.87 13.86 -15.05
C GLU A 97 -17.75 14.13 -13.54
N THR A 98 -16.51 14.22 -13.06
CA THR A 98 -16.28 14.55 -11.64
C THR A 98 -16.32 16.07 -11.42
N HIS A 99 -17.14 16.51 -10.46
CA HIS A 99 -17.21 17.89 -9.97
C HIS A 99 -16.26 18.16 -8.81
N TRP A 100 -15.58 17.13 -8.35
CA TRP A 100 -14.55 17.24 -7.34
C TRP A 100 -13.18 17.38 -7.99
N LYS A 101 -12.70 18.61 -8.07
CA LYS A 101 -11.50 18.97 -8.81
C LYS A 101 -10.25 18.96 -7.94
N HIS A 102 -9.09 18.76 -8.58
CA HIS A 102 -7.80 18.98 -7.94
C HIS A 102 -7.48 20.47 -7.95
N GLY A 103 -7.25 21.02 -6.77
CA GLY A 103 -6.94 22.44 -6.59
C GLY A 103 -5.45 22.64 -6.35
N GLY A 104 -4.66 22.82 -7.37
CA GLY A 104 -3.29 23.28 -7.30
C GLY A 104 -2.40 22.72 -6.16
N ILE A 105 -1.37 23.45 -5.80
CA ILE A 105 -0.53 23.13 -4.63
C ILE A 105 -1.17 23.79 -3.41
N VAL A 106 -1.61 22.96 -2.48
CA VAL A 106 -2.06 23.35 -1.14
C VAL A 106 -1.18 22.59 -0.15
N GLY A 107 -0.66 23.28 0.85
CA GLY A 107 0.24 22.70 1.84
C GLY A 107 0.07 23.34 3.20
N VAL A 108 0.88 22.92 4.13
CA VAL A 108 1.10 23.56 5.42
C VAL A 108 2.49 24.17 5.46
N PHE A 109 2.77 25.05 6.41
CA PHE A 109 4.04 25.74 6.47
C PHE A 109 5.23 24.77 6.51
N GLY A 110 6.13 24.91 5.54
CA GLY A 110 7.32 24.04 5.40
C GLY A 110 7.10 22.72 4.66
N TYR A 111 5.86 22.35 4.33
CA TYR A 111 5.49 21.09 3.68
C TYR A 111 4.77 21.36 2.35
N GLY A 112 5.47 21.12 1.25
CA GLY A 112 4.88 21.13 -0.10
C GLY A 112 4.19 19.80 -0.49
N GLY A 113 4.18 18.83 0.42
CA GLY A 113 3.52 17.54 0.31
C GLY A 113 2.62 17.26 1.51
N GLY A 114 1.88 16.13 1.48
CA GLY A 114 0.99 15.71 2.56
C GLY A 114 -0.44 16.23 2.47
N VAL A 115 -0.68 17.31 1.77
CA VAL A 115 -2.02 17.82 1.48
C VAL A 115 -2.33 17.66 0.00
N ILE A 116 -3.53 17.21 -0.33
CA ILE A 116 -4.06 17.19 -1.68
C ILE A 116 -5.16 18.23 -1.75
N GLY A 117 -4.90 19.35 -2.46
CA GLY A 117 -5.87 20.41 -2.68
C GLY A 117 -7.08 19.87 -3.46
N ARG A 118 -8.26 20.08 -2.90
CA ARG A 118 -9.53 19.67 -3.48
C ARG A 118 -10.57 20.76 -3.33
N TYR A 119 -11.40 20.94 -4.36
CA TYR A 119 -12.53 21.88 -4.33
C TYR A 119 -13.67 21.37 -5.22
N SER A 120 -14.89 21.81 -4.89
CA SER A 120 -16.05 21.63 -5.75
C SER A 120 -16.09 22.71 -6.82
N ASP A 121 -16.40 22.37 -8.08
CA ASP A 121 -16.77 23.35 -9.10
C ASP A 121 -18.28 23.69 -9.10
N LEU A 122 -19.04 23.06 -8.19
CA LEU A 122 -20.46 23.34 -7.92
C LEU A 122 -20.63 23.96 -6.53
N GLN A 123 -19.85 25.00 -6.21
CA GLN A 123 -19.77 25.59 -4.87
C GLN A 123 -21.10 26.24 -4.41
N GLU A 124 -21.90 26.73 -5.33
CA GLU A 124 -23.21 27.32 -5.00
C GLU A 124 -24.23 26.26 -4.59
N GLU A 125 -24.18 25.07 -5.21
CA GLU A 125 -25.06 23.93 -4.89
C GLU A 125 -24.59 23.16 -3.65
N PHE A 126 -23.26 23.05 -3.47
CA PHE A 126 -22.63 22.29 -2.39
C PHE A 126 -21.60 23.14 -1.62
N PRO A 127 -22.04 24.16 -0.88
CA PRO A 127 -21.13 25.13 -0.24
C PRO A 127 -20.27 24.51 0.84
N SER A 128 -20.73 23.46 1.54
CA SER A 128 -19.98 22.79 2.62
C SER A 128 -18.79 21.98 2.13
N ILE A 129 -18.62 21.83 0.81
CA ILE A 129 -17.46 21.17 0.20
C ILE A 129 -16.79 22.06 -0.86
N ALA A 130 -17.00 23.38 -0.78
CA ALA A 130 -16.28 24.33 -1.62
C ALA A 130 -14.76 24.09 -1.54
N HIS A 131 -14.24 23.80 -0.33
CA HIS A 131 -12.93 23.21 -0.09
C HIS A 131 -13.14 21.84 0.56
N PHE A 132 -12.39 20.82 0.09
CA PHE A 132 -12.48 19.47 0.63
C PHE A 132 -11.10 18.82 0.54
N HIS A 133 -10.10 19.49 1.15
CA HIS A 133 -8.71 19.06 1.10
C HIS A 133 -8.51 17.73 1.80
N THR A 134 -7.67 16.91 1.21
CA THR A 134 -7.29 15.60 1.73
C THR A 134 -5.93 15.68 2.37
N MET A 135 -5.77 15.19 3.60
CA MET A 135 -4.48 15.11 4.28
C MET A 135 -4.04 13.65 4.39
N ARG A 136 -2.73 13.43 4.31
CA ARG A 136 -2.11 12.12 4.45
C ARG A 136 -1.39 12.05 5.78
N VAL A 137 -1.73 11.07 6.60
CA VAL A 137 -1.08 10.81 7.89
C VAL A 137 -0.09 9.68 7.73
N ASN A 138 1.16 9.95 8.08
CA ASN A 138 2.26 9.01 7.91
C ASN A 138 2.59 8.33 9.25
N GLN A 139 2.50 7.00 9.28
CA GLN A 139 3.15 6.20 10.30
C GLN A 139 4.47 5.67 9.73
N PRO A 140 5.65 6.12 10.24
CA PRO A 140 6.94 5.77 9.65
C PRO A 140 7.21 4.27 9.56
N ALA A 141 6.73 3.48 10.55
CA ALA A 141 6.76 2.03 10.50
C ALA A 141 5.58 1.42 9.71
N SER A 142 4.96 2.20 8.79
CA SER A 142 3.82 1.82 7.98
C SER A 142 2.48 1.79 8.74
N LYS A 143 1.59 0.84 8.49
CA LYS A 143 0.15 0.82 8.84
C LYS A 143 -0.15 0.26 10.24
N PHE A 144 0.83 0.19 11.11
CA PHE A 144 0.67 -0.49 12.40
C PHE A 144 0.34 0.52 13.51
N TYR A 145 -0.91 0.53 13.94
CA TYR A 145 -1.45 1.41 14.96
C TYR A 145 -2.08 0.58 16.08
N ASN A 146 -2.05 1.08 17.31
CA ASN A 146 -2.95 0.55 18.33
C ASN A 146 -4.33 1.21 18.25
N SER A 147 -5.33 0.60 18.89
CA SER A 147 -6.72 1.05 18.79
C SER A 147 -6.95 2.41 19.44
N ASP A 148 -6.26 2.72 20.54
CA ASP A 148 -6.45 4.00 21.23
C ASP A 148 -5.90 5.16 20.43
N TYR A 149 -4.74 4.96 19.79
CA TYR A 149 -4.17 5.94 18.87
C TYR A 149 -5.07 6.18 17.66
N LEU A 150 -5.64 5.11 17.08
CA LEU A 150 -6.61 5.24 15.98
C LEU A 150 -7.85 6.02 16.40
N ARG A 151 -8.38 5.81 17.62
CA ARG A 151 -9.50 6.59 18.15
C ARG A 151 -9.12 8.06 18.27
N THR A 152 -7.92 8.36 18.75
CA THR A 152 -7.45 9.75 18.84
C THR A 152 -7.38 10.42 17.46
N LEU A 153 -6.91 9.71 16.43
CA LEU A 153 -6.94 10.23 15.06
C LEU A 153 -8.38 10.42 14.55
N CYS A 154 -9.30 9.52 14.90
CA CYS A 154 -10.72 9.67 14.59
C CYS A 154 -11.31 10.93 15.24
N ASP A 155 -11.06 11.13 16.52
CA ASP A 155 -11.58 12.29 17.27
C ASP A 155 -11.06 13.61 16.68
N LEU A 156 -9.77 13.68 16.33
CA LEU A 156 -9.19 14.83 15.65
C LEU A 156 -9.91 15.10 14.33
N TRP A 157 -10.12 14.05 13.54
CA TRP A 157 -10.70 14.18 12.22
C TRP A 157 -12.20 14.44 12.24
N GLU A 158 -12.92 13.92 13.22
CA GLU A 158 -14.31 14.24 13.48
C GLU A 158 -14.49 15.73 13.79
N TYR A 159 -13.60 16.28 14.62
CA TYR A 159 -13.65 17.67 15.04
C TYR A 159 -13.29 18.66 13.93
N ARG A 160 -12.17 18.39 13.18
CA ARG A 160 -11.59 19.34 12.23
C ARG A 160 -11.83 19.02 10.75
N GLY A 161 -12.36 17.86 10.46
CA GLY A 161 -12.61 17.38 9.11
C GLY A 161 -14.00 16.81 8.94
N SER A 162 -14.18 16.01 7.92
CA SER A 162 -15.46 15.37 7.59
C SER A 162 -15.79 14.14 8.44
N GLY A 163 -14.88 13.65 9.28
CA GLY A 163 -14.98 12.35 9.94
C GLY A 163 -14.60 11.15 9.04
N MET A 164 -14.61 11.32 7.73
CA MET A 164 -14.33 10.24 6.78
C MET A 164 -12.84 9.97 6.63
N MET A 165 -12.43 8.71 6.78
CA MET A 165 -11.04 8.27 6.65
C MET A 165 -10.91 7.07 5.71
N ASN A 166 -9.72 6.88 5.14
CA ASN A 166 -9.38 5.74 4.31
C ASN A 166 -7.99 5.20 4.61
N PHE A 167 -7.86 3.91 4.85
CA PHE A 167 -6.58 3.22 4.92
C PHE A 167 -6.07 2.96 3.51
N HIS A 168 -5.09 3.73 3.07
CA HIS A 168 -4.65 3.73 1.70
C HIS A 168 -3.87 2.45 1.34
N GLY A 169 -4.41 1.63 0.43
CA GLY A 169 -3.84 0.33 0.07
C GLY A 169 -2.52 0.40 -0.71
N SER A 170 -2.20 1.55 -1.30
CA SER A 170 -1.05 1.74 -2.20
C SER A 170 0.18 2.32 -1.52
N THR A 171 0.03 2.90 -0.33
CA THR A 171 1.07 3.54 0.49
C THR A 171 0.82 3.28 1.97
N GLY A 172 1.72 3.71 2.86
CA GLY A 172 1.62 3.44 4.30
C GLY A 172 0.72 4.40 5.08
N ASP A 173 0.12 5.36 4.42
CA ASP A 173 -0.63 6.45 5.04
C ASP A 173 -2.11 6.14 5.29
N ILE A 174 -2.67 6.81 6.30
CA ILE A 174 -4.11 7.04 6.42
C ILE A 174 -4.45 8.30 5.63
N ILE A 175 -5.56 8.27 4.92
CA ILE A 175 -6.10 9.42 4.18
C ILE A 175 -7.23 10.03 5.01
N PHE A 176 -7.06 11.27 5.42
CA PHE A 176 -8.08 12.12 5.99
C PHE A 176 -8.85 12.82 4.88
N LEU A 177 -10.11 12.44 4.66
CA LEU A 177 -10.92 12.90 3.55
C LEU A 177 -11.72 14.15 3.94
N GLY A 178 -11.32 15.29 3.44
CA GLY A 178 -12.12 16.51 3.45
C GLY A 178 -12.01 17.40 4.68
N THR A 179 -11.32 18.52 4.49
CA THR A 179 -11.31 19.65 5.43
C THR A 179 -11.16 20.97 4.69
N PHE A 180 -11.38 22.08 5.36
CA PHE A 180 -11.20 23.41 4.83
C PHE A 180 -9.77 23.92 4.98
N THR A 181 -9.41 24.91 4.18
CA THR A 181 -8.07 25.53 4.19
C THR A 181 -7.67 26.02 5.58
N GLU A 182 -8.60 26.63 6.31
CA GLU A 182 -8.37 27.20 7.63
C GLU A 182 -8.04 26.16 8.71
N GLN A 183 -8.37 24.89 8.46
CA GLN A 183 -8.09 23.79 9.39
C GLN A 183 -6.75 23.10 9.16
N LEU A 184 -6.09 23.36 8.02
CA LEU A 184 -4.86 22.65 7.65
C LEU A 184 -3.73 22.86 8.66
N GLU A 185 -3.44 24.11 9.03
CA GLU A 185 -2.38 24.42 10.00
C GLU A 185 -2.71 23.90 11.42
N PRO A 186 -3.94 24.09 11.96
CA PRO A 186 -4.31 23.48 13.25
C PRO A 186 -4.20 21.95 13.26
N ILE A 187 -4.64 21.28 12.21
CA ILE A 187 -4.53 19.81 12.09
C ILE A 187 -3.05 19.40 12.07
N PHE A 188 -2.23 20.10 11.28
CA PHE A 188 -0.80 19.82 11.18
C PHE A 188 -0.12 19.98 12.55
N TYR A 189 -0.43 21.05 13.28
CA TYR A 189 0.10 21.27 14.60
C TYR A 189 -0.27 20.13 15.57
N GLU A 190 -1.55 19.77 15.62
CA GLU A 190 -2.03 18.71 16.52
C GLU A 190 -1.42 17.34 16.15
N LEU A 191 -1.32 17.00 14.88
CA LEU A 191 -0.65 15.78 14.44
C LEU A 191 0.82 15.77 14.87
N THR A 192 1.58 16.81 14.55
CA THR A 192 3.04 16.79 14.71
C THR A 192 3.50 17.09 16.14
N HIS A 193 2.90 18.08 16.82
CA HIS A 193 3.36 18.51 18.14
C HIS A 193 2.67 17.77 19.29
N VAL A 194 1.40 17.38 19.13
CA VAL A 194 0.66 16.71 20.19
C VAL A 194 0.75 15.19 20.03
N LEU A 195 0.49 14.68 18.81
CA LEU A 195 0.43 13.24 18.55
C LEU A 195 1.75 12.65 18.05
N GLN A 196 2.76 13.48 17.80
CA GLN A 196 4.05 13.07 17.24
C GLN A 196 3.89 12.26 15.93
N GLN A 197 2.92 12.66 15.12
CA GLN A 197 2.54 12.02 13.89
C GLN A 197 2.81 12.93 12.71
N ASP A 198 3.53 12.45 11.73
CA ASP A 198 3.91 13.22 10.55
C ASP A 198 2.86 13.15 9.43
N LEU A 199 2.96 14.07 8.47
CA LEU A 199 2.23 13.97 7.21
C LEU A 199 2.92 13.02 6.24
N GLY A 200 2.13 12.36 5.41
CA GLY A 200 2.62 11.52 4.31
C GLY A 200 2.97 12.34 3.06
N GLY A 201 3.58 11.69 2.07
CA GLY A 201 3.94 12.33 0.80
C GLY A 201 2.77 12.44 -0.19
N SER A 202 2.71 13.55 -0.91
CA SER A 202 1.76 13.77 -2.00
C SER A 202 2.41 14.49 -3.19
N GLY A 203 1.78 14.46 -4.37
CA GLY A 203 2.35 15.15 -5.54
C GLY A 203 3.58 14.45 -6.13
N SER A 204 4.55 15.23 -6.57
CA SER A 204 5.82 14.78 -7.17
C SER A 204 6.91 14.53 -6.11
N ASN A 205 6.53 13.83 -5.06
CA ASN A 205 7.36 13.52 -3.90
C ASN A 205 7.52 12.02 -3.71
N LEU A 206 8.39 11.66 -2.78
CA LEU A 206 8.34 10.36 -2.14
C LEU A 206 6.95 10.18 -1.53
N ARG A 207 6.33 9.04 -1.79
CA ARG A 207 5.06 8.66 -1.16
C ARG A 207 5.36 7.90 0.11
N THR A 208 4.48 8.02 1.09
CA THR A 208 4.60 7.31 2.36
C THR A 208 4.99 5.85 2.12
N PRO A 209 6.17 5.42 2.59
CA PRO A 209 6.61 4.05 2.45
C PRO A 209 5.65 3.07 3.12
N SER A 210 5.64 1.83 2.67
CA SER A 210 4.82 0.80 3.31
C SER A 210 5.55 -0.53 3.35
N CYS A 211 5.34 -1.26 4.45
CA CYS A 211 5.94 -2.57 4.66
C CYS A 211 4.92 -3.62 5.10
N CYS A 212 5.29 -4.88 4.96
CA CYS A 212 4.59 -5.98 5.63
C CYS A 212 4.99 -6.05 7.10
N ILE A 213 4.34 -6.92 7.88
CA ILE A 213 4.61 -7.11 9.32
C ILE A 213 6.06 -7.57 9.60
N GLY A 214 6.73 -8.20 8.64
CA GLY A 214 8.12 -8.62 8.74
C GLY A 214 8.46 -9.45 9.99
N LYS A 215 9.65 -9.25 10.50
CA LYS A 215 10.17 -10.00 11.67
C LYS A 215 9.39 -9.75 12.96
N ALA A 216 8.58 -8.72 13.04
CA ALA A 216 7.75 -8.49 14.21
C ALA A 216 6.77 -9.66 14.47
N ARG A 217 6.31 -10.38 13.41
CA ARG A 217 5.35 -11.46 13.55
C ARG A 217 5.51 -12.60 12.55
N CYS A 218 6.20 -12.41 11.43
CA CYS A 218 6.26 -13.38 10.35
C CYS A 218 7.55 -14.21 10.41
N GLU A 219 7.42 -15.52 10.52
CA GLU A 219 8.52 -16.50 10.56
C GLU A 219 9.32 -16.61 9.25
N TRP A 220 8.73 -16.17 8.15
CA TRP A 220 9.36 -16.23 6.82
C TRP A 220 10.11 -14.95 6.44
N ALA A 221 10.06 -13.93 7.30
CA ALA A 221 10.72 -12.67 7.01
C ALA A 221 12.25 -12.82 7.00
N CYS A 222 12.85 -12.44 5.89
CA CYS A 222 14.29 -12.52 5.67
C CYS A 222 15.06 -11.29 6.20
N TYR A 223 14.36 -10.20 6.49
CA TYR A 223 14.90 -8.98 7.11
C TYR A 223 13.84 -8.25 7.90
N ASP A 224 14.23 -7.23 8.67
CA ASP A 224 13.29 -6.39 9.41
C ASP A 224 12.71 -5.30 8.50
N THR A 225 11.47 -5.53 8.06
CA THR A 225 10.79 -4.62 7.12
C THR A 225 10.32 -3.33 7.78
N GLN A 226 9.98 -3.39 9.06
CA GLN A 226 9.49 -2.21 9.80
C GLN A 226 10.64 -1.27 10.13
N ASP A 227 11.76 -1.80 10.59
CA ASP A 227 12.97 -1.03 10.86
C ASP A 227 13.47 -0.33 9.58
N MET A 228 13.58 -1.07 8.48
CA MET A 228 13.98 -0.48 7.19
C MET A 228 12.97 0.55 6.68
N CYS A 229 11.68 0.31 6.83
CA CYS A 229 10.64 1.26 6.45
C CYS A 229 10.72 2.55 7.26
N TYR A 230 10.92 2.42 8.57
CA TYR A 230 11.08 3.53 9.51
C TYR A 230 12.32 4.35 9.16
N GLU A 231 13.47 3.72 9.04
CA GLU A 231 14.74 4.38 8.73
C GLU A 231 14.68 5.13 7.38
N MET A 232 14.16 4.49 6.33
CA MET A 232 14.02 5.13 5.02
C MET A 232 13.01 6.29 5.05
N THR A 233 11.96 6.21 5.86
CA THR A 233 10.99 7.28 5.99
C THR A 233 11.61 8.51 6.66
N TYR A 234 12.37 8.32 7.73
CA TYR A 234 13.03 9.42 8.43
C TYR A 234 14.23 9.98 7.67
N HIS A 235 15.01 9.12 7.04
CA HIS A 235 16.18 9.56 6.28
C HIS A 235 15.79 10.43 5.08
N TYR A 236 14.67 10.13 4.44
CA TYR A 236 14.17 10.82 3.24
C TYR A 236 12.95 11.70 3.52
N GLN A 237 12.90 12.36 4.66
CA GLN A 237 11.80 13.28 5.00
C GLN A 237 11.70 14.48 4.07
N ASP A 238 12.82 15.00 3.59
CA ASP A 238 12.82 16.11 2.64
C ASP A 238 12.16 15.72 1.32
N GLU A 239 12.45 14.55 0.82
CA GLU A 239 11.84 13.99 -0.39
C GLU A 239 10.37 13.61 -0.19
N LEU A 240 9.97 13.33 1.06
CA LEU A 240 8.59 13.06 1.43
C LEU A 240 7.76 14.35 1.48
N HIS A 241 8.30 15.46 2.00
CA HIS A 241 7.57 16.69 2.30
C HIS A 241 7.75 17.79 1.26
N ARG A 242 8.79 17.73 0.43
CA ARG A 242 9.08 18.76 -0.58
C ARG A 242 9.02 18.16 -1.97
N PRO A 243 8.55 18.90 -2.99
CA PRO A 243 8.62 18.47 -4.38
C PRO A 243 10.07 18.24 -4.80
N ALA A 244 10.48 16.98 -4.95
CA ALA A 244 11.85 16.60 -5.21
C ALA A 244 12.04 15.90 -6.57
N PHE A 245 11.00 15.25 -7.11
CA PHE A 245 11.11 14.34 -8.24
C PHE A 245 10.34 14.79 -9.48
N PRO A 246 10.70 14.26 -10.68
CA PRO A 246 9.88 14.45 -11.89
C PRO A 246 8.41 14.04 -11.70
N TYR A 247 8.17 13.01 -10.90
CA TYR A 247 6.84 12.57 -10.49
C TYR A 247 6.90 11.85 -9.13
N LYS A 248 5.80 11.16 -8.75
CA LYS A 248 5.70 10.39 -7.50
C LYS A 248 6.66 9.19 -7.50
N PHE A 249 7.28 8.95 -6.37
CA PHE A 249 8.08 7.76 -6.10
C PHE A 249 7.52 6.96 -4.93
N LYS A 250 7.64 5.63 -4.96
CA LYS A 250 7.13 4.74 -3.91
C LYS A 250 8.15 3.70 -3.51
N PHE A 251 8.42 3.61 -2.21
CA PHE A 251 9.06 2.45 -1.61
C PHE A 251 8.03 1.46 -1.08
N LYS A 252 8.34 0.17 -1.18
CA LYS A 252 7.63 -0.89 -0.48
C LYS A 252 8.60 -1.99 -0.03
N PHE A 253 8.33 -2.52 1.17
CA PHE A 253 9.20 -3.46 1.86
C PHE A 253 8.42 -4.73 2.20
N ASP A 254 8.74 -5.82 1.49
CA ASP A 254 8.19 -7.15 1.74
C ASP A 254 9.24 -8.08 2.34
N GLY A 255 8.92 -8.73 3.45
CA GLY A 255 9.84 -9.59 4.20
C GLY A 255 10.22 -10.89 3.48
N CYS A 256 9.46 -11.30 2.48
CA CYS A 256 9.67 -12.50 1.68
C CYS A 256 8.95 -12.42 0.32
N PRO A 257 9.18 -13.38 -0.60
CA PRO A 257 8.55 -13.40 -1.93
C PRO A 257 7.02 -13.53 -1.97
N ASN A 258 6.34 -13.77 -0.82
CA ASN A 258 4.87 -13.73 -0.77
C ASN A 258 4.30 -12.32 -1.05
N CYS A 259 5.13 -11.28 -0.96
CA CYS A 259 4.81 -9.93 -1.45
C CYS A 259 3.49 -9.36 -0.89
N CYS A 260 3.30 -9.40 0.43
CA CYS A 260 2.06 -9.07 1.13
C CYS A 260 1.56 -7.63 0.91
N VAL A 261 2.46 -6.69 0.60
CA VAL A 261 2.09 -5.30 0.27
C VAL A 261 2.14 -5.01 -1.23
N ALA A 262 2.18 -6.06 -2.06
CA ALA A 262 2.19 -5.99 -3.51
C ALA A 262 3.29 -5.07 -4.07
N SER A 263 4.50 -5.15 -3.51
CA SER A 263 5.61 -4.27 -3.86
C SER A 263 6.02 -4.43 -5.32
N ILE A 264 6.08 -5.66 -5.83
CA ILE A 264 6.46 -5.98 -7.21
C ILE A 264 5.61 -5.25 -8.28
N ALA A 265 4.35 -4.94 -7.96
CA ALA A 265 3.40 -4.32 -8.89
C ALA A 265 3.09 -2.85 -8.56
N ARG A 266 3.45 -2.37 -7.37
CA ARG A 266 2.96 -1.10 -6.83
C ARG A 266 4.04 -0.10 -6.45
N ALA A 267 5.31 -0.49 -6.42
CA ALA A 267 6.42 0.35 -5.99
C ALA A 267 7.38 0.69 -7.13
N ASP A 268 7.87 1.92 -7.19
CA ASP A 268 8.96 2.30 -8.10
C ASP A 268 10.25 1.59 -7.70
N MET A 269 10.43 1.33 -6.41
CA MET A 269 11.49 0.48 -5.89
C MET A 269 10.95 -0.43 -4.80
N SER A 270 11.17 -1.72 -4.97
CA SER A 270 10.69 -2.80 -4.11
C SER A 270 11.86 -3.51 -3.44
N PHE A 271 11.72 -3.77 -2.15
CA PHE A 271 12.66 -4.58 -1.37
C PHE A 271 11.94 -5.86 -0.95
N ILE A 272 12.31 -6.98 -1.57
CA ILE A 272 11.69 -8.28 -1.31
C ILE A 272 12.70 -9.16 -0.61
N GLY A 273 12.36 -9.60 0.61
CA GLY A 273 13.21 -10.49 1.39
C GLY A 273 13.51 -11.77 0.62
N THR A 274 14.76 -12.21 0.67
CA THR A 274 15.25 -13.40 0.01
C THR A 274 16.42 -14.00 0.79
N TRP A 275 16.92 -15.14 0.33
CA TRP A 275 18.10 -15.79 0.88
C TRP A 275 19.03 -16.25 -0.25
N ARG A 276 20.31 -16.44 0.06
CA ARG A 276 21.33 -16.79 -0.92
C ARG A 276 21.74 -18.26 -0.86
N ASP A 277 21.74 -18.83 0.35
CA ASP A 277 22.05 -20.23 0.60
C ASP A 277 20.85 -21.17 0.32
N ASN A 278 20.94 -22.40 0.79
CA ASN A 278 19.98 -23.45 0.50
C ASN A 278 18.72 -23.34 1.38
N ILE A 279 17.56 -23.75 0.85
CA ILE A 279 16.33 -23.97 1.62
C ILE A 279 16.63 -24.94 2.75
N ARG A 280 16.15 -24.62 3.95
CA ARG A 280 16.24 -25.54 5.10
C ARG A 280 15.11 -26.54 5.04
N ILE A 281 15.45 -27.83 5.19
CA ILE A 281 14.50 -28.94 5.09
C ILE A 281 14.56 -29.79 6.36
N ASP A 282 13.42 -30.02 6.99
CA ASP A 282 13.23 -31.09 7.97
C ASP A 282 12.61 -32.32 7.27
N GLN A 283 13.42 -33.29 6.99
CA GLN A 283 13.00 -34.51 6.28
C GLN A 283 11.98 -35.35 7.08
N LYS A 284 12.00 -35.28 8.41
CA LYS A 284 11.01 -35.98 9.25
C LYS A 284 9.65 -35.32 9.11
N ALA A 285 9.60 -33.98 9.14
CA ALA A 285 8.39 -33.24 8.91
C ALA A 285 7.85 -33.42 7.48
N VAL A 286 8.72 -33.51 6.45
CA VAL A 286 8.30 -33.90 5.09
C VAL A 286 7.57 -35.24 5.09
N GLN A 287 8.10 -36.24 5.76
CA GLN A 287 7.43 -37.54 5.85
C GLN A 287 6.11 -37.49 6.62
N ALA A 288 6.02 -36.67 7.67
CA ALA A 288 4.78 -36.45 8.41
C ALA A 288 3.68 -35.78 7.54
N TYR A 289 4.05 -34.90 6.63
CA TYR A 289 3.12 -34.36 5.61
C TYR A 289 2.64 -35.49 4.67
N ILE A 290 3.54 -36.28 4.13
CA ILE A 290 3.21 -37.39 3.22
C ILE A 290 2.33 -38.45 3.94
N GLY A 291 2.62 -38.72 5.19
CA GLY A 291 1.85 -39.64 6.05
C GLY A 291 0.44 -39.10 6.41
N GLY A 292 0.23 -37.80 6.34
CA GLY A 292 -1.01 -37.13 6.72
C GLY A 292 -1.09 -36.76 8.21
N GLU A 293 0.02 -36.87 8.95
CA GLU A 293 0.13 -36.42 10.34
C GLU A 293 0.11 -34.91 10.46
N ILE A 294 0.73 -34.22 9.50
CA ILE A 294 0.71 -32.76 9.39
C ILE A 294 -0.16 -32.33 8.21
N ILE A 295 -1.02 -31.36 8.44
CA ILE A 295 -1.92 -30.81 7.43
C ILE A 295 -1.19 -29.74 6.62
N PRO A 296 -1.16 -29.80 5.29
CA PRO A 296 -0.53 -28.79 4.45
C PRO A 296 -1.18 -27.40 4.57
N ASN A 297 -0.46 -26.38 4.12
CA ASN A 297 -0.87 -24.96 4.19
C ASN A 297 -1.23 -24.50 5.63
N ALA A 298 -0.47 -24.94 6.64
CA ALA A 298 -0.70 -24.67 8.06
C ALA A 298 -2.14 -25.00 8.53
N GLY A 299 -2.79 -25.96 7.89
CA GLY A 299 -4.16 -26.35 8.20
C GLY A 299 -5.24 -25.43 7.61
N ALA A 300 -4.86 -24.49 6.75
CA ALA A 300 -5.80 -23.55 6.11
C ALA A 300 -6.87 -24.27 5.24
N HIS A 301 -6.53 -25.46 4.74
CA HIS A 301 -7.42 -26.29 3.93
C HIS A 301 -7.88 -27.55 4.67
N ARG A 302 -8.21 -27.42 5.95
CA ARG A 302 -8.91 -28.48 6.67
C ARG A 302 -10.22 -28.79 5.95
N GLY A 303 -10.51 -30.07 5.77
CA GLY A 303 -11.71 -30.46 5.01
C GLY A 303 -11.58 -30.30 3.50
N ARG A 304 -10.33 -30.23 3.00
CA ARG A 304 -10.06 -30.28 1.55
C ARG A 304 -10.75 -31.49 0.93
N ASP A 305 -11.44 -31.25 -0.14
CA ASP A 305 -12.19 -32.25 -0.92
C ASP A 305 -11.37 -32.89 -2.06
N TRP A 306 -10.16 -32.41 -2.31
CA TRP A 306 -9.26 -32.93 -3.34
C TRP A 306 -8.38 -34.12 -2.89
N GLY A 307 -8.72 -34.76 -1.76
CA GLY A 307 -8.11 -36.01 -1.33
C GLY A 307 -6.86 -35.85 -0.44
N LYS A 308 -6.13 -36.96 -0.28
CA LYS A 308 -4.90 -37.01 0.53
C LYS A 308 -3.83 -36.14 -0.11
N PHE A 309 -2.98 -35.53 0.73
CA PHE A 309 -1.81 -34.76 0.28
C PHE A 309 -0.89 -35.59 -0.61
N ASP A 310 -0.56 -35.06 -1.77
CA ASP A 310 0.32 -35.68 -2.77
C ASP A 310 1.47 -34.70 -3.05
N ILE A 311 2.63 -34.98 -2.47
CA ILE A 311 3.81 -34.11 -2.56
C ILE A 311 4.28 -33.91 -4.01
N ASP A 312 4.13 -34.94 -4.88
CA ASP A 312 4.53 -34.85 -6.27
C ASP A 312 3.65 -33.84 -7.01
N LYS A 313 2.33 -33.95 -6.87
CA LYS A 313 1.38 -33.06 -7.58
C LYS A 313 1.27 -31.66 -6.97
N GLU A 314 1.34 -31.56 -5.65
CA GLU A 314 1.03 -30.30 -4.96
C GLU A 314 2.26 -29.43 -4.68
N VAL A 315 3.46 -30.01 -4.74
CA VAL A 315 4.73 -29.31 -4.48
C VAL A 315 5.70 -29.42 -5.64
N ILE A 316 6.07 -30.64 -6.02
CA ILE A 316 7.14 -30.87 -7.00
C ILE A 316 6.70 -30.45 -8.41
N ASP A 317 5.53 -30.89 -8.84
CA ASP A 317 4.99 -30.56 -10.17
C ASP A 317 4.63 -29.09 -10.33
N LEU A 318 4.38 -28.39 -9.23
CA LEU A 318 4.09 -26.95 -9.22
C LEU A 318 5.34 -26.09 -9.05
N CYS A 319 6.51 -26.69 -8.87
CA CYS A 319 7.77 -25.94 -8.86
C CYS A 319 8.03 -25.28 -10.22
N PRO A 320 8.19 -23.95 -10.30
CA PRO A 320 8.32 -23.25 -11.58
C PRO A 320 9.54 -23.68 -12.40
N THR A 321 10.64 -24.03 -11.72
CA THR A 321 11.90 -24.45 -12.35
C THR A 321 12.14 -25.94 -12.30
N LYS A 322 11.21 -26.72 -11.72
CA LYS A 322 11.34 -28.18 -11.60
C LYS A 322 12.62 -28.61 -10.85
N CYS A 323 13.07 -27.79 -9.92
CA CYS A 323 14.30 -28.03 -9.17
C CYS A 323 14.17 -28.98 -7.98
N MET A 324 13.03 -29.72 -7.88
CA MET A 324 12.72 -30.60 -6.74
C MET A 324 12.37 -32.00 -7.19
N TRP A 325 12.77 -33.02 -6.40
CA TRP A 325 12.41 -34.43 -6.63
C TRP A 325 12.45 -35.22 -5.33
N MET A 326 11.84 -36.40 -5.33
CA MET A 326 11.97 -37.39 -4.24
C MET A 326 13.04 -38.40 -4.56
N GLU A 327 13.96 -38.63 -3.64
CA GLU A 327 15.01 -39.65 -3.74
C GLU A 327 15.21 -40.36 -2.42
N GLY A 328 15.10 -41.67 -2.42
CA GLY A 328 15.27 -42.48 -1.21
C GLY A 328 14.36 -42.08 -0.04
N GLY A 329 13.16 -41.61 -0.33
CA GLY A 329 12.20 -41.11 0.65
C GLY A 329 12.53 -39.72 1.21
N LYS A 330 13.47 -39.00 0.61
CA LYS A 330 13.83 -37.62 0.99
C LYS A 330 13.49 -36.64 -0.10
N LEU A 331 13.05 -35.46 0.29
CA LEU A 331 12.85 -34.31 -0.63
C LEU A 331 14.23 -33.70 -0.92
N MET A 332 14.58 -33.67 -2.20
CA MET A 332 15.82 -33.07 -2.70
C MET A 332 15.48 -31.80 -3.46
N ILE A 333 16.34 -30.79 -3.36
CA ILE A 333 16.20 -29.48 -4.03
C ILE A 333 17.54 -29.08 -4.64
N ASP A 334 17.55 -28.75 -5.93
CA ASP A 334 18.66 -28.02 -6.53
C ASP A 334 18.49 -26.52 -6.27
N ASP A 335 19.15 -26.03 -5.25
CA ASP A 335 19.05 -24.63 -4.81
C ASP A 335 19.62 -23.64 -5.83
N LYS A 336 20.44 -24.06 -6.79
CA LYS A 336 20.95 -23.21 -7.89
C LYS A 336 19.86 -22.87 -8.88
N GLU A 337 18.94 -23.79 -9.13
CA GLU A 337 17.80 -23.63 -10.01
C GLU A 337 16.55 -23.09 -9.28
N CYS A 338 16.61 -22.95 -7.96
CA CYS A 338 15.49 -22.48 -7.16
C CYS A 338 15.28 -20.96 -7.33
N THR A 339 14.09 -20.57 -7.78
CA THR A 339 13.68 -19.15 -7.93
C THR A 339 13.25 -18.49 -6.62
N ARG A 340 13.24 -19.22 -5.52
CA ARG A 340 12.80 -18.77 -4.19
C ARG A 340 11.36 -18.25 -4.14
N CYS A 341 10.48 -18.84 -4.93
CA CYS A 341 9.09 -18.40 -5.08
C CYS A 341 8.21 -18.67 -3.83
N MET A 342 8.69 -19.37 -2.83
CA MET A 342 8.01 -19.73 -1.59
C MET A 342 6.87 -20.76 -1.71
N HIS A 343 6.52 -21.27 -2.89
CA HIS A 343 5.39 -22.19 -3.05
C HIS A 343 5.51 -23.41 -2.12
N CYS A 344 6.64 -24.12 -2.18
CA CYS A 344 6.89 -25.31 -1.35
C CYS A 344 6.89 -25.00 0.16
N ILE A 345 7.45 -23.85 0.56
CA ILE A 345 7.46 -23.39 1.95
C ILE A 345 6.04 -23.08 2.42
N ASN A 346 5.22 -22.43 1.60
CA ASN A 346 3.83 -22.13 1.93
C ASN A 346 2.97 -23.39 2.09
N VAL A 347 3.23 -24.42 1.29
CA VAL A 347 2.51 -25.70 1.39
C VAL A 347 2.96 -26.50 2.62
N MET A 348 4.26 -26.52 2.89
CA MET A 348 4.86 -27.30 3.99
C MET A 348 5.62 -26.41 5.00
N PRO A 349 4.95 -25.46 5.68
CA PRO A 349 5.61 -24.46 6.52
C PRO A 349 6.30 -25.05 7.77
N GLN A 350 5.97 -26.28 8.17
CA GLN A 350 6.65 -26.97 9.28
C GLN A 350 7.82 -27.86 8.82
N ALA A 351 8.04 -27.98 7.51
CA ALA A 351 9.13 -28.80 6.96
C ALA A 351 10.17 -27.98 6.19
N LEU A 352 9.79 -26.81 5.66
CA LEU A 352 10.64 -26.00 4.80
C LEU A 352 10.70 -24.55 5.28
N TRP A 353 11.89 -23.97 5.25
CA TRP A 353 12.12 -22.56 5.60
C TRP A 353 13.10 -21.89 4.64
N PRO A 354 13.07 -20.56 4.53
CA PRO A 354 14.15 -19.80 3.90
C PRO A 354 15.53 -20.21 4.43
N GLY A 355 16.56 -20.02 3.62
CA GLY A 355 17.94 -20.23 4.05
C GLY A 355 18.35 -19.33 5.22
N LYS A 356 19.59 -19.43 5.65
CA LYS A 356 20.14 -18.63 6.77
C LYS A 356 20.78 -17.32 6.31
N GLU A 357 21.38 -17.32 5.11
CA GLU A 357 21.97 -16.13 4.52
C GLU A 357 20.89 -15.24 3.90
N THR A 358 20.19 -14.52 4.75
CA THR A 358 19.06 -13.68 4.35
C THR A 358 19.48 -12.25 3.97
N GLY A 359 18.67 -11.60 3.15
CA GLY A 359 18.83 -10.24 2.67
C GLY A 359 17.62 -9.83 1.82
N VAL A 360 17.84 -8.93 0.86
CA VAL A 360 16.79 -8.42 -0.03
C VAL A 360 17.16 -8.59 -1.50
N SER A 361 16.17 -8.88 -2.32
CA SER A 361 16.18 -8.60 -3.76
C SER A 361 15.63 -7.20 -3.97
N ILE A 362 16.28 -6.41 -4.83
CA ILE A 362 15.82 -5.06 -5.17
C ILE A 362 15.28 -5.06 -6.60
N LEU A 363 14.03 -4.67 -6.73
CA LEU A 363 13.33 -4.57 -8.01
C LEU A 363 12.90 -3.14 -8.23
N VAL A 364 12.98 -2.66 -9.47
CA VAL A 364 12.64 -1.27 -9.82
C VAL A 364 11.66 -1.17 -10.98
N GLY A 365 10.90 -0.09 -11.01
CA GLY A 365 10.17 0.36 -12.18
C GLY A 365 8.70 -0.02 -12.25
N ALA A 366 8.07 -0.57 -11.18
CA ALA A 366 6.63 -0.84 -11.23
C ALA A 366 5.79 0.43 -11.26
N LYS A 367 4.70 0.37 -11.99
CA LYS A 367 3.65 1.40 -12.00
C LYS A 367 2.27 0.79 -12.22
N ALA A 368 1.26 1.35 -11.59
CA ALA A 368 -0.14 1.07 -11.97
C ALA A 368 -0.48 1.76 -13.31
N PRO A 369 -1.47 1.28 -14.05
CA PRO A 369 -1.87 1.90 -15.30
C PRO A 369 -2.39 3.33 -15.06
N ILE A 370 -1.79 4.29 -15.75
CA ILE A 370 -2.28 5.68 -15.78
C ILE A 370 -2.56 6.08 -17.23
N LEU A 371 -1.59 5.94 -18.12
CA LEU A 371 -1.74 6.29 -19.53
C LEU A 371 -1.44 5.10 -20.46
N GLU A 372 -0.38 4.35 -20.20
CA GLU A 372 0.13 3.29 -21.08
C GLU A 372 0.09 1.88 -20.46
N GLY A 373 -0.79 1.67 -19.49
CA GLY A 373 -0.93 0.38 -18.83
C GLY A 373 -0.05 0.19 -17.59
N ALA A 374 -0.17 -1.00 -17.00
CA ALA A 374 0.58 -1.40 -15.82
C ALA A 374 1.96 -1.95 -16.20
N GLN A 375 2.93 -1.75 -15.33
CA GLN A 375 4.26 -2.31 -15.45
C GLN A 375 4.68 -2.95 -14.13
N MET A 376 5.21 -4.14 -14.17
CA MET A 376 5.82 -4.78 -13.01
C MET A 376 7.27 -4.36 -12.83
N SER A 377 7.76 -4.44 -11.60
CA SER A 377 9.16 -4.18 -11.29
C SER A 377 10.10 -5.17 -11.99
N LEU A 378 11.25 -4.67 -12.35
CA LEU A 378 12.35 -5.41 -12.94
C LEU A 378 13.33 -5.83 -11.83
N LEU A 379 13.69 -7.11 -11.75
CA LEU A 379 14.73 -7.58 -10.85
C LEU A 379 16.06 -6.97 -11.23
N THR A 380 16.56 -6.05 -10.41
CA THR A 380 17.78 -5.30 -10.67
C THR A 380 18.95 -5.86 -9.87
N ILE A 381 18.76 -6.08 -8.57
CA ILE A 381 19.78 -6.67 -7.69
C ILE A 381 19.19 -7.93 -7.06
N PRO A 382 19.70 -9.13 -7.39
CA PRO A 382 19.14 -10.38 -6.90
C PRO A 382 19.28 -10.58 -5.40
N PHE A 383 20.38 -10.09 -4.84
CA PHE A 383 20.66 -10.23 -3.42
C PHE A 383 21.55 -9.09 -2.93
N MET A 384 21.14 -8.45 -1.84
CA MET A 384 21.93 -7.50 -1.06
C MET A 384 21.62 -7.69 0.42
N LYS A 385 22.62 -7.52 1.29
CA LYS A 385 22.42 -7.51 2.73
C LYS A 385 21.61 -6.27 3.13
N ALA A 386 20.59 -6.47 3.96
CA ALA A 386 19.77 -5.41 4.55
C ALA A 386 20.15 -5.28 6.02
N GLU A 387 21.17 -4.50 6.30
CA GLU A 387 21.73 -4.28 7.64
C GLU A 387 21.67 -2.80 7.97
N TYR A 388 21.15 -2.49 9.18
CA TYR A 388 21.11 -1.12 9.70
C TYR A 388 22.52 -0.51 9.76
N PRO A 389 22.75 0.74 9.37
CA PRO A 389 21.76 1.78 9.00
C PRO A 389 21.38 1.81 7.50
N TYR A 390 21.59 0.76 6.75
CA TYR A 390 21.24 0.58 5.33
C TYR A 390 22.01 1.50 4.34
N ASP A 391 23.13 2.05 4.76
CA ASP A 391 23.93 2.99 3.94
C ASP A 391 24.35 2.40 2.60
N ASN A 392 24.64 1.08 2.58
CA ASN A 392 24.95 0.39 1.35
C ASN A 392 23.79 0.45 0.32
N ILE A 393 22.55 0.37 0.79
CA ILE A 393 21.36 0.47 -0.05
C ILE A 393 21.09 1.94 -0.42
N LYS A 394 21.19 2.86 0.53
CA LYS A 394 20.99 4.29 0.31
C LYS A 394 21.96 4.82 -0.72
N ASN A 395 23.26 4.70 -0.45
CA ASN A 395 24.30 5.35 -1.23
C ASN A 395 24.60 4.66 -2.58
N ASN A 396 24.44 3.33 -2.66
CA ASN A 396 24.81 2.60 -3.86
C ASN A 396 23.61 2.22 -4.75
N VAL A 397 22.38 2.41 -4.29
CA VAL A 397 21.20 2.03 -5.05
C VAL A 397 20.19 3.17 -5.16
N ILE A 398 19.72 3.71 -4.02
CA ILE A 398 18.63 4.69 -4.03
C ILE A 398 19.09 6.02 -4.62
N GLU A 399 20.15 6.60 -4.07
CA GLU A 399 20.63 7.92 -4.49
C GLU A 399 21.11 7.96 -5.94
N PRO A 400 21.91 7.02 -6.45
CA PRO A 400 22.29 7.03 -7.85
C PRO A 400 21.12 6.91 -8.83
N ILE A 401 20.06 6.15 -8.46
CA ILE A 401 18.85 6.05 -9.27
C ILE A 401 18.07 7.36 -9.24
N TRP A 402 17.95 8.01 -8.09
CA TRP A 402 17.24 9.28 -7.95
C TRP A 402 17.97 10.42 -8.66
N GLU A 403 19.29 10.52 -8.53
CA GLU A 403 20.09 11.50 -9.29
C GLU A 403 19.86 11.35 -10.79
N TRP A 404 20.01 10.15 -11.31
CA TRP A 404 19.74 9.88 -12.72
C TRP A 404 18.30 10.23 -13.13
N TRP A 405 17.32 9.89 -12.31
CA TRP A 405 15.93 10.20 -12.64
C TRP A 405 15.61 11.70 -12.55
N MET A 406 16.20 12.42 -11.61
CA MET A 406 16.07 13.87 -11.52
C MET A 406 16.73 14.60 -12.70
N GLU A 407 17.87 14.11 -13.19
CA GLU A 407 18.56 14.72 -14.32
C GLU A 407 17.91 14.43 -15.67
N GLU A 408 17.47 13.19 -15.90
CA GLU A 408 17.06 12.68 -17.21
C GLU A 408 15.55 12.49 -17.33
N GLY A 409 14.83 12.52 -16.22
CA GLY A 409 13.39 12.29 -16.17
C GLY A 409 12.59 13.47 -16.72
N LYS A 410 11.55 13.17 -17.49
CA LYS A 410 10.60 14.17 -17.99
C LYS A 410 9.55 14.50 -16.93
N ASN A 411 8.96 15.68 -17.04
CA ASN A 411 7.86 16.07 -16.18
C ASN A 411 6.74 15.00 -16.20
N ARG A 412 6.36 14.51 -15.01
CA ARG A 412 5.37 13.44 -14.78
C ARG A 412 5.78 12.06 -15.30
N GLU A 413 7.03 11.83 -15.63
CA GLU A 413 7.57 10.51 -15.99
C GLU A 413 7.92 9.69 -14.74
N ARG A 414 7.39 8.48 -14.67
CA ARG A 414 7.74 7.52 -13.60
C ARG A 414 9.11 6.90 -13.88
N LEU A 415 9.78 6.44 -12.81
CA LEU A 415 11.08 5.76 -12.95
C LEU A 415 11.03 4.60 -13.95
N GLY A 416 9.99 3.77 -13.91
CA GLY A 416 9.84 2.66 -14.86
C GLY A 416 9.73 3.11 -16.31
N GLU A 417 9.12 4.26 -16.58
CA GLU A 417 9.01 4.84 -17.91
C GLU A 417 10.37 5.37 -18.40
N LEU A 418 11.16 6.00 -17.53
CA LEU A 418 12.53 6.37 -17.82
C LEU A 418 13.38 5.15 -18.18
N ILE A 419 13.28 4.07 -17.40
CA ILE A 419 14.00 2.82 -17.68
C ILE A 419 13.58 2.23 -19.03
N GLN A 420 12.31 2.24 -19.38
CA GLN A 420 11.83 1.80 -20.70
C GLN A 420 12.40 2.68 -21.83
N ARG A 421 12.43 3.99 -21.61
CA ARG A 421 12.91 4.95 -22.61
C ARG A 421 14.41 4.87 -22.84
N GLN A 422 15.21 4.72 -21.79
CA GLN A 422 16.67 4.73 -21.86
C GLN A 422 17.31 3.32 -21.90
N GLY A 423 16.55 2.30 -21.51
CA GLY A 423 17.00 0.92 -21.48
C GLY A 423 17.60 0.47 -20.15
N ILE A 424 17.48 -0.84 -19.88
CA ILE A 424 18.02 -1.47 -18.67
C ILE A 424 19.54 -1.34 -18.55
N GLN A 425 20.24 -1.26 -19.67
CA GLN A 425 21.71 -1.11 -19.70
C GLN A 425 22.16 0.19 -19.04
N LYS A 426 21.37 1.27 -19.20
CA LYS A 426 21.66 2.54 -18.55
C LYS A 426 21.52 2.42 -17.03
N LEU A 427 20.48 1.76 -16.54
CA LEU A 427 20.29 1.49 -15.11
C LEU A 427 21.45 0.65 -14.54
N ILE A 428 21.88 -0.39 -15.23
CA ILE A 428 23.02 -1.23 -14.83
C ILE A 428 24.32 -0.40 -14.74
N GLN A 429 24.54 0.51 -15.69
CA GLN A 429 25.69 1.43 -15.67
C GLN A 429 25.63 2.40 -14.48
N ILE A 430 24.48 3.02 -14.23
CA ILE A 430 24.26 3.95 -13.10
C ILE A 430 24.57 3.25 -11.76
N LEU A 431 24.12 2.02 -11.60
CA LEU A 431 24.33 1.23 -10.39
C LEU A 431 25.72 0.59 -10.32
N ASN A 432 26.51 0.67 -11.39
CA ASN A 432 27.82 0.02 -11.50
C ASN A 432 27.79 -1.48 -11.09
N ILE A 433 26.74 -2.19 -11.51
CA ILE A 433 26.57 -3.62 -11.24
C ILE A 433 26.83 -4.45 -12.49
N PRO A 434 27.30 -5.70 -12.35
CA PRO A 434 27.48 -6.58 -13.50
C PRO A 434 26.10 -6.97 -14.07
N ALA A 435 25.99 -6.97 -15.40
CA ALA A 435 24.81 -7.48 -16.07
C ALA A 435 24.68 -8.99 -15.84
N MET A 436 23.52 -9.42 -15.38
CA MET A 436 23.22 -10.85 -15.28
C MET A 436 22.65 -11.38 -16.61
N PRO A 437 22.88 -12.65 -16.96
CA PRO A 437 22.30 -13.24 -18.16
C PRO A 437 20.78 -13.08 -18.25
N GLN A 438 20.08 -13.18 -17.11
CA GLN A 438 18.63 -13.05 -17.02
C GLN A 438 18.12 -11.64 -17.35
N MET A 439 18.93 -10.60 -17.17
CA MET A 439 18.58 -9.21 -17.48
C MET A 439 18.70 -8.89 -18.98
N VAL A 440 19.54 -9.61 -19.72
CA VAL A 440 19.87 -9.33 -21.14
C VAL A 440 19.36 -10.38 -22.10
N LYS A 441 18.83 -11.50 -21.60
CA LYS A 441 18.19 -12.54 -22.39
C LYS A 441 16.71 -12.21 -22.64
N GLU A 442 16.03 -13.06 -23.40
CA GLU A 442 14.62 -12.95 -23.61
C GLU A 442 13.81 -12.84 -22.31
N PRO A 443 12.77 -12.03 -22.28
CA PRO A 443 11.95 -11.80 -21.07
C PRO A 443 11.51 -13.06 -20.33
N ARG A 444 11.27 -14.16 -21.04
CA ARG A 444 10.84 -15.43 -20.48
C ARG A 444 11.82 -16.10 -19.53
N SER A 445 13.08 -15.76 -19.60
CA SER A 445 14.10 -16.31 -18.70
C SER A 445 14.18 -15.60 -17.35
N ASN A 446 13.43 -14.52 -17.17
CA ASN A 446 13.34 -13.79 -15.91
C ASN A 446 11.88 -13.69 -15.45
N PRO A 447 11.49 -14.27 -14.31
CA PRO A 447 10.10 -14.26 -13.83
C PRO A 447 9.57 -12.87 -13.47
N TYR A 448 10.44 -11.87 -13.38
CA TYR A 448 10.07 -10.48 -13.07
C TYR A 448 10.04 -9.56 -14.29
N ILE A 449 10.38 -10.06 -15.48
CA ILE A 449 10.23 -9.30 -16.71
C ILE A 449 8.79 -9.44 -17.23
N PHE A 450 8.24 -8.32 -17.68
CA PHE A 450 6.91 -8.26 -18.21
C PHE A 450 6.83 -8.95 -19.58
N TRP A 451 5.89 -9.88 -19.73
CA TRP A 451 5.66 -10.62 -20.96
C TRP A 451 4.76 -9.85 -21.92
N LYS A 452 4.99 -9.99 -23.19
CA LYS A 452 3.98 -9.64 -24.18
C LYS A 452 2.82 -10.65 -24.08
N SER A 453 1.61 -10.20 -24.38
CA SER A 453 0.41 -11.04 -24.26
C SER A 453 0.48 -12.29 -25.14
N GLU A 454 1.16 -12.21 -26.30
CA GLU A 454 1.37 -13.33 -27.21
C GLU A 454 2.40 -14.35 -26.72
N ASP A 455 3.30 -13.98 -25.84
CA ASP A 455 4.33 -14.84 -25.27
C ASP A 455 3.83 -15.72 -24.12
N VAL A 456 2.68 -15.38 -23.56
CA VAL A 456 2.10 -16.07 -22.41
C VAL A 456 0.88 -16.86 -22.86
N PRO A 457 0.91 -18.21 -22.87
CA PRO A 457 -0.25 -19.00 -23.23
C PRO A 457 -1.49 -18.58 -22.43
N GLY A 458 -2.50 -18.08 -23.13
CA GLY A 458 -3.71 -17.52 -22.53
C GLY A 458 -3.57 -16.13 -21.93
N GLY A 459 -2.41 -15.52 -21.82
CA GLY A 459 -2.12 -14.14 -21.40
C GLY A 459 -3.24 -13.39 -20.69
N PHE A 460 -3.39 -12.09 -20.98
CA PHE A 460 -4.52 -11.27 -20.48
C PHE A 460 -5.87 -11.56 -21.16
N LYS A 461 -5.86 -12.36 -22.23
CA LYS A 461 -7.07 -12.78 -22.97
C LYS A 461 -7.57 -14.16 -22.55
N ARG A 462 -7.16 -14.66 -21.39
CA ARG A 462 -7.66 -15.95 -20.88
C ARG A 462 -9.17 -15.91 -20.75
N ASP A 463 -9.83 -16.86 -21.37
CA ASP A 463 -11.20 -17.15 -21.01
C ASP A 463 -11.23 -17.70 -19.57
N ILE A 464 -12.00 -17.05 -18.69
CA ILE A 464 -12.18 -17.49 -17.30
C ILE A 464 -12.67 -18.93 -17.21
N LYS A 465 -13.40 -19.42 -18.23
CA LYS A 465 -13.85 -20.81 -18.32
C LYS A 465 -12.71 -21.77 -18.56
N ASP A 466 -11.74 -21.39 -19.42
CA ASP A 466 -10.53 -22.18 -19.66
C ASP A 466 -9.67 -22.25 -18.41
N TYR A 467 -9.44 -21.11 -17.72
CA TYR A 467 -8.76 -21.07 -16.44
C TYR A 467 -9.43 -21.99 -15.42
N ARG A 468 -10.74 -21.86 -15.22
CA ARG A 468 -11.52 -22.68 -14.28
C ARG A 468 -11.50 -24.17 -14.66
N SER A 469 -11.49 -24.52 -15.96
CA SER A 469 -11.42 -25.92 -16.38
C SER A 469 -10.10 -26.58 -16.02
N ARG A 470 -8.99 -25.84 -16.09
CA ARG A 470 -7.64 -26.32 -15.74
C ARG A 470 -7.40 -26.40 -14.23
N HIS A 471 -8.13 -25.63 -13.44
CA HIS A 471 -8.02 -25.56 -11.99
C HIS A 471 -9.23 -26.18 -11.25
N LYS A 472 -10.13 -26.85 -11.99
CA LYS A 472 -11.12 -27.74 -11.37
C LYS A 472 -10.38 -28.95 -10.81
N ARG A 473 -10.33 -29.01 -9.51
CA ARG A 473 -9.98 -30.24 -8.76
C ARG A 473 -11.24 -30.89 -8.25
#